data_1fcaa8333ae491b481271407e028bbc1
#
_entry.id   1fcaa8333ae491b481271407e028bbc1
#
_cell.length_a   1.000
_cell.length_b   1.000
_cell.length_c   1.000
_cell.angle_alpha   90.00
_cell.angle_beta   90.00
_cell.angle_gamma   90.00
#
_symmetry.space_group_name_H-M   'P 1'
#
loop_
_entity.id
_entity.type
_entity.pdbx_description
1 polymer ?
#
loop_
_entity_poly.entity_id
_entity_poly.type
_entity_poly.pdbx_seq_one_letter_code
_entity_poly.pdbx_strand_id
1 'polypeptide(L)'
;MSNTHKRLSGMSGFTVVIAGQIVSVLASMMTNFALSIWMWERTRQATAMAGINVAFIIPMMLMSPIAGAFVDRYDRKLMMMISDLTAVLATVFIFILHLSGSLEVWHIYVAAVINGFGNAFQWPAYSAVISTMVPKEQYSRANGMMSLVEAGPGVFAPMIASAILPIIGIGGIMLVDIITFGLAVGALLIVHIPAPERTVEGEQGKQSLISESVYGFKYIFKRPSLLGLQTLFLFGNLFTGITFATFAPMVLSRSNDNYQWLASVQTFGAIGGIAGGLLMSTWKGFKKYSTGVILGWAITGLLVVAFGVSASLWVWLPTLVLQSIFIALINTSNQALWQSKVAPDAQGRVFAARRLIAMATQPIAPLIGGVLADQVLEPGMANEASGMFTLFSPIVGTGPGSGMAILFVIGGLLVVTVGMIGFSIPQIRNVEEILPDHDQLAKAEPIPDGAAS
;
A
#
# COMPACT_ATOMS: atom_id res chain seq x y z
N MET A 1 -8.90 -23.66 -44.11
CA MET A 1 -8.55 -24.33 -42.84
C MET A 1 -8.03 -23.27 -41.88
N SER A 2 -8.89 -22.77 -41.03
CA SER A 2 -8.55 -21.74 -40.04
C SER A 2 -7.87 -22.44 -38.85
N ASN A 3 -6.56 -22.28 -38.72
CA ASN A 3 -5.80 -22.66 -37.51
C ASN A 3 -6.18 -21.70 -36.39
N THR A 4 -7.34 -21.90 -35.77
CA THR A 4 -7.65 -21.31 -34.48
C THR A 4 -6.78 -22.01 -33.45
N HIS A 5 -5.59 -21.45 -33.19
CA HIS A 5 -4.85 -21.79 -31.99
C HIS A 5 -5.82 -21.65 -30.81
N LYS A 6 -6.13 -22.78 -30.15
CA LYS A 6 -6.97 -22.80 -28.94
C LYS A 6 -6.30 -21.91 -27.91
N ARG A 7 -6.77 -20.66 -27.79
CA ARG A 7 -6.28 -19.74 -26.74
C ARG A 7 -6.52 -20.38 -25.38
N LEU A 8 -5.55 -20.24 -24.50
CA LEU A 8 -5.68 -20.73 -23.12
C LEU A 8 -6.84 -20.00 -22.42
N SER A 9 -7.69 -20.73 -21.72
CA SER A 9 -8.85 -20.20 -21.00
C SER A 9 -9.00 -20.86 -19.63
N GLY A 10 -9.91 -20.36 -18.81
CA GLY A 10 -10.15 -20.88 -17.47
C GLY A 10 -8.94 -20.73 -16.55
N MET A 11 -8.83 -21.62 -15.55
CA MET A 11 -7.77 -21.55 -14.54
C MET A 11 -6.36 -21.67 -15.11
N SER A 12 -6.15 -22.44 -16.19
CA SER A 12 -4.83 -22.55 -16.85
C SER A 12 -4.42 -21.23 -17.50
N GLY A 13 -5.34 -20.58 -18.21
CA GLY A 13 -5.11 -19.24 -18.77
C GLY A 13 -4.84 -18.20 -17.66
N PHE A 14 -5.62 -18.22 -16.59
CA PHE A 14 -5.41 -17.36 -15.44
C PHE A 14 -4.02 -17.57 -14.82
N THR A 15 -3.58 -18.81 -14.62
CA THR A 15 -2.24 -19.12 -14.08
C THR A 15 -1.12 -18.54 -14.94
N VAL A 16 -1.23 -18.61 -16.28
CA VAL A 16 -0.24 -18.06 -17.21
C VAL A 16 -0.18 -16.53 -17.10
N VAL A 17 -1.34 -15.85 -17.04
CA VAL A 17 -1.39 -14.39 -16.84
C VAL A 17 -0.72 -14.01 -15.53
N ILE A 18 -1.09 -14.66 -14.43
CA ILE A 18 -0.54 -14.35 -13.10
C ILE A 18 0.97 -14.61 -13.03
N ALA A 19 1.45 -15.71 -13.61
CA ALA A 19 2.90 -15.98 -13.66
C ALA A 19 3.66 -14.88 -14.40
N GLY A 20 3.15 -14.43 -15.56
CA GLY A 20 3.71 -13.29 -16.28
C GLY A 20 3.72 -12.01 -15.46
N GLN A 21 2.63 -11.77 -14.72
CA GLN A 21 2.51 -10.58 -13.87
C GLN A 21 3.44 -10.61 -12.66
N ILE A 22 3.63 -11.75 -11.99
CA ILE A 22 4.60 -11.86 -10.88
C ILE A 22 5.99 -11.43 -11.35
N VAL A 23 6.42 -11.93 -12.51
CA VAL A 23 7.75 -11.62 -13.07
C VAL A 23 7.86 -10.14 -13.44
N SER A 24 6.83 -9.57 -14.09
CA SER A 24 6.81 -8.16 -14.49
C SER A 24 6.77 -7.24 -13.25
N VAL A 25 5.89 -7.48 -12.28
CA VAL A 25 5.81 -6.67 -11.05
C VAL A 25 7.10 -6.77 -10.24
N LEU A 26 7.74 -7.95 -10.19
CA LEU A 26 9.03 -8.12 -9.54
C LEU A 26 10.09 -7.21 -10.17
N ALA A 27 10.21 -7.21 -11.51
CA ALA A 27 11.18 -6.38 -12.23
C ALA A 27 10.87 -4.87 -12.07
N SER A 28 9.60 -4.47 -12.13
CA SER A 28 9.20 -3.07 -11.89
C SER A 28 9.50 -2.61 -10.45
N MET A 29 9.33 -3.47 -9.44
CA MET A 29 9.75 -3.15 -8.07
C MET A 29 11.27 -3.08 -7.93
N MET A 30 12.03 -3.89 -8.69
CA MET A 30 13.50 -3.77 -8.75
C MET A 30 13.92 -2.43 -9.38
N THR A 31 13.25 -1.99 -10.45
CA THR A 31 13.46 -0.68 -11.07
C THR A 31 13.16 0.46 -10.09
N ASN A 32 12.03 0.39 -9.36
CA ASN A 32 11.69 1.37 -8.35
C ASN A 32 12.72 1.45 -7.21
N PHE A 33 13.23 0.29 -6.77
CA PHE A 33 14.30 0.24 -5.77
C PHE A 33 15.57 0.89 -6.29
N ALA A 34 16.01 0.57 -7.51
CA ALA A 34 17.21 1.14 -8.11
C ALA A 34 17.08 2.66 -8.37
N LEU A 35 15.91 3.13 -8.83
CA LEU A 35 15.64 4.56 -9.01
C LEU A 35 15.58 5.32 -7.67
N SER A 36 15.10 4.69 -6.59
CA SER A 36 15.14 5.30 -5.27
C SER A 36 16.57 5.51 -4.76
N ILE A 37 17.46 4.55 -5.02
CA ILE A 37 18.89 4.68 -4.72
C ILE A 37 19.50 5.80 -5.56
N TRP A 38 19.27 5.81 -6.87
CA TRP A 38 19.77 6.85 -7.78
C TRP A 38 19.31 8.25 -7.35
N MET A 39 18.04 8.38 -6.95
CA MET A 39 17.48 9.62 -6.44
C MET A 39 18.22 10.09 -5.18
N TRP A 40 18.47 9.18 -4.24
CA TRP A 40 19.23 9.46 -3.02
C TRP A 40 20.65 9.89 -3.32
N GLU A 41 21.37 9.16 -4.18
CA GLU A 41 22.74 9.49 -4.58
C GLU A 41 22.83 10.88 -5.22
N ARG A 42 21.82 11.25 -6.00
CA ARG A 42 21.80 12.51 -6.74
C ARG A 42 21.40 13.73 -5.91
N THR A 43 20.49 13.55 -4.97
CA THR A 43 19.87 14.66 -4.25
C THR A 43 20.29 14.75 -2.77
N ARG A 44 20.56 13.62 -2.16
CA ARG A 44 20.75 13.52 -0.71
C ARG A 44 19.59 14.11 0.11
N GLN A 45 18.39 14.15 -0.47
CA GLN A 45 17.18 14.75 0.11
C GLN A 45 16.08 13.72 0.29
N ALA A 46 15.57 13.61 1.51
CA ALA A 46 14.41 12.78 1.83
C ALA A 46 13.13 13.32 1.15
N THR A 47 13.02 14.64 1.01
CA THR A 47 11.91 15.31 0.29
C THR A 47 11.84 14.85 -1.16
N ALA A 48 12.97 14.71 -1.85
CA ALA A 48 13.01 14.27 -3.24
C ALA A 48 12.50 12.82 -3.37
N MET A 49 12.90 11.93 -2.47
CA MET A 49 12.41 10.55 -2.45
C MET A 49 10.92 10.46 -2.11
N ALA A 50 10.47 11.26 -1.13
CA ALA A 50 9.05 11.35 -0.77
C ALA A 50 8.19 11.84 -1.95
N GLY A 51 8.71 12.76 -2.77
CA GLY A 51 8.08 13.29 -3.97
C GLY A 51 7.70 12.23 -5.00
N ILE A 52 8.49 11.15 -5.14
CA ILE A 52 8.16 10.03 -6.05
C ILE A 52 6.84 9.38 -5.66
N ASN A 53 6.67 9.07 -4.36
CA ASN A 53 5.45 8.47 -3.86
C ASN A 53 4.24 9.38 -4.05
N VAL A 54 4.39 10.67 -3.80
CA VAL A 54 3.32 11.66 -3.96
C VAL A 54 2.93 11.82 -5.43
N ALA A 55 3.92 11.90 -6.33
CA ALA A 55 3.71 11.97 -7.78
C ALA A 55 2.97 10.73 -8.32
N PHE A 56 3.19 9.56 -7.73
CA PHE A 56 2.48 8.31 -8.06
C PHE A 56 1.06 8.26 -7.46
N ILE A 57 0.93 8.56 -6.17
CA ILE A 57 -0.31 8.34 -5.42
C ILE A 57 -1.41 9.33 -5.82
N ILE A 58 -1.09 10.60 -6.07
CA ILE A 58 -2.11 11.61 -6.41
C ILE A 58 -2.86 11.24 -7.69
N PRO A 59 -2.21 10.95 -8.84
CA PRO A 59 -2.92 10.53 -10.05
C PRO A 59 -3.71 9.23 -9.87
N MET A 60 -3.13 8.26 -9.15
CA MET A 60 -3.79 7.00 -8.85
C MET A 60 -5.09 7.22 -8.06
N MET A 61 -5.07 8.08 -7.03
CA MET A 61 -6.26 8.39 -6.23
C MET A 61 -7.32 9.13 -7.03
N LEU A 62 -6.94 10.10 -7.85
CA LEU A 62 -7.88 10.87 -8.69
C LEU A 62 -8.54 10.01 -9.75
N MET A 63 -7.82 9.04 -10.30
CA MET A 63 -8.33 8.14 -11.33
C MET A 63 -9.10 6.94 -10.77
N SER A 64 -8.86 6.53 -9.53
CA SER A 64 -9.44 5.33 -8.94
C SER A 64 -10.98 5.25 -9.01
N PRO A 65 -11.75 6.33 -8.75
CA PRO A 65 -13.22 6.30 -8.90
C PRO A 65 -13.67 6.09 -10.33
N ILE A 66 -12.89 6.59 -11.30
CA ILE A 66 -13.19 6.52 -12.73
C ILE A 66 -12.78 5.16 -13.28
N ALA A 67 -11.69 4.60 -12.79
CA ALA A 67 -11.10 3.35 -13.26
C ALA A 67 -12.06 2.16 -13.15
N GLY A 68 -12.81 2.05 -12.05
CA GLY A 68 -13.84 1.03 -11.88
C GLY A 68 -14.90 1.09 -12.97
N ALA A 69 -15.44 2.28 -13.26
CA ALA A 69 -16.43 2.47 -14.30
C ALA A 69 -15.91 2.16 -15.72
N PHE A 70 -14.63 2.41 -15.96
CA PHE A 70 -13.99 2.07 -17.24
C PHE A 70 -13.81 0.55 -17.39
N VAL A 71 -13.36 -0.14 -16.33
CA VAL A 71 -13.21 -1.60 -16.33
C VAL A 71 -14.55 -2.33 -16.54
N ASP A 72 -15.65 -1.76 -16.07
CA ASP A 72 -16.99 -2.31 -16.28
C ASP A 72 -17.51 -2.09 -17.71
N ARG A 73 -17.04 -1.03 -18.40
CA ARG A 73 -17.51 -0.66 -19.75
C ARG A 73 -16.68 -1.22 -20.89
N TYR A 74 -15.37 -1.37 -20.67
CA TYR A 74 -14.41 -1.77 -21.70
C TYR A 74 -13.88 -3.18 -21.47
N ASP A 75 -13.20 -3.72 -22.48
CA ASP A 75 -12.55 -5.02 -22.42
C ASP A 75 -11.51 -5.05 -21.29
N ARG A 76 -11.67 -5.99 -20.36
CA ARG A 76 -10.83 -6.12 -19.17
C ARG A 76 -9.36 -6.40 -19.53
N LYS A 77 -9.14 -7.19 -20.60
CA LYS A 77 -7.81 -7.46 -21.14
C LYS A 77 -7.16 -6.18 -21.64
N LEU A 78 -7.92 -5.32 -22.34
CA LEU A 78 -7.42 -4.02 -22.79
C LEU A 78 -7.06 -3.11 -21.61
N MET A 79 -7.88 -3.09 -20.55
CA MET A 79 -7.60 -2.29 -19.35
C MET A 79 -6.31 -2.74 -18.66
N MET A 80 -6.08 -4.07 -18.53
CA MET A 80 -4.82 -4.60 -18.01
C MET A 80 -3.64 -4.22 -18.89
N MET A 81 -3.78 -4.37 -20.21
CA MET A 81 -2.72 -4.00 -21.16
C MET A 81 -2.40 -2.50 -21.13
N ILE A 82 -3.39 -1.62 -20.98
CA ILE A 82 -3.17 -0.17 -20.84
C ILE A 82 -2.43 0.13 -19.53
N SER A 83 -2.82 -0.48 -18.43
CA SER A 83 -2.12 -0.32 -17.14
C SER A 83 -0.66 -0.74 -17.24
N ASP A 84 -0.41 -1.92 -17.79
CA ASP A 84 0.93 -2.45 -17.95
C ASP A 84 1.75 -1.60 -18.97
N LEU A 85 1.10 -1.10 -20.04
CA LEU A 85 1.74 -0.22 -21.03
C LEU A 85 2.19 1.11 -20.43
N THR A 86 1.40 1.71 -19.55
CA THR A 86 1.81 2.96 -18.86
C THR A 86 3.06 2.74 -18.00
N ALA A 87 3.16 1.59 -17.32
CA ALA A 87 4.31 1.25 -16.50
C ALA A 87 5.58 1.11 -17.34
N VAL A 88 5.51 0.35 -18.46
CA VAL A 88 6.68 0.18 -19.32
C VAL A 88 7.05 1.45 -20.07
N LEU A 89 6.08 2.26 -20.50
CA LEU A 89 6.40 3.55 -21.14
C LEU A 89 7.13 4.48 -20.17
N ALA A 90 6.75 4.48 -18.90
CA ALA A 90 7.47 5.21 -17.86
C ALA A 90 8.92 4.68 -17.71
N THR A 91 9.12 3.36 -17.67
CA THR A 91 10.46 2.76 -17.58
C THR A 91 11.28 3.05 -18.84
N VAL A 92 10.71 2.91 -20.04
CA VAL A 92 11.39 3.22 -21.31
C VAL A 92 11.79 4.69 -21.40
N PHE A 93 10.91 5.60 -20.97
CA PHE A 93 11.20 7.03 -20.92
C PHE A 93 12.42 7.32 -20.03
N ILE A 94 12.46 6.78 -18.82
CA ILE A 94 13.61 6.95 -17.92
C ILE A 94 14.87 6.26 -18.48
N PHE A 95 14.71 5.08 -19.08
CA PHE A 95 15.82 4.32 -19.66
C PHE A 95 16.52 5.09 -20.80
N ILE A 96 15.75 5.68 -21.72
CA ILE A 96 16.30 6.50 -22.83
C ILE A 96 17.06 7.71 -22.28
N LEU A 97 16.48 8.40 -21.28
CA LEU A 97 17.13 9.55 -20.64
C LEU A 97 18.39 9.16 -19.87
N HIS A 98 18.39 7.98 -19.26
CA HIS A 98 19.57 7.44 -18.58
C HIS A 98 20.69 7.13 -19.57
N LEU A 99 20.39 6.48 -20.71
CA LEU A 99 21.38 6.16 -21.75
C LEU A 99 21.98 7.41 -22.43
N SER A 100 21.16 8.46 -22.59
CA SER A 100 21.63 9.74 -23.15
C SER A 100 22.39 10.60 -22.14
N GLY A 101 22.49 10.20 -20.87
CA GLY A 101 23.12 10.97 -19.80
C GLY A 101 22.34 12.21 -19.38
N SER A 102 21.08 12.37 -19.84
CA SER A 102 20.23 13.55 -19.57
C SER A 102 19.15 13.29 -18.50
N LEU A 103 19.26 12.19 -17.76
CA LEU A 103 18.31 11.86 -16.69
C LEU A 103 18.45 12.85 -15.52
N GLU A 104 17.32 13.52 -15.19
CA GLU A 104 17.18 14.45 -14.08
C GLU A 104 16.07 14.01 -13.13
N VAL A 105 16.07 14.57 -11.92
CA VAL A 105 15.13 14.23 -10.84
C VAL A 105 13.66 14.38 -11.26
N TRP A 106 13.32 15.49 -11.94
CA TRP A 106 11.95 15.76 -12.35
C TRP A 106 11.39 14.76 -13.38
N HIS A 107 12.25 14.13 -14.18
CA HIS A 107 11.84 13.07 -15.10
C HIS A 107 11.26 11.85 -14.37
N ILE A 108 11.81 11.52 -13.18
CA ILE A 108 11.30 10.43 -12.35
C ILE A 108 9.90 10.76 -11.82
N TYR A 109 9.66 12.03 -11.46
CA TYR A 109 8.30 12.45 -11.05
C TYR A 109 7.30 12.34 -12.20
N VAL A 110 7.68 12.74 -13.41
CA VAL A 110 6.81 12.57 -14.60
C VAL A 110 6.52 11.08 -14.85
N ALA A 111 7.51 10.22 -14.77
CA ALA A 111 7.33 8.77 -14.90
C ALA A 111 6.41 8.21 -13.79
N ALA A 112 6.56 8.68 -12.55
CA ALA A 112 5.71 8.29 -11.43
C ALA A 112 4.25 8.72 -11.64
N VAL A 113 4.00 9.92 -12.18
CA VAL A 113 2.66 10.42 -12.54
C VAL A 113 2.03 9.50 -13.60
N ILE A 114 2.75 9.19 -14.68
CA ILE A 114 2.27 8.30 -15.75
C ILE A 114 1.92 6.92 -15.19
N ASN A 115 2.81 6.36 -14.36
CA ASN A 115 2.62 5.06 -13.73
C ASN A 115 1.43 5.06 -12.75
N GLY A 116 1.23 6.15 -11.99
CA GLY A 116 0.10 6.32 -11.09
C GLY A 116 -1.25 6.30 -11.81
N PHE A 117 -1.36 6.97 -12.96
CA PHE A 117 -2.55 6.92 -13.80
C PHE A 117 -2.88 5.49 -14.25
N GLY A 118 -1.90 4.75 -14.75
CA GLY A 118 -2.10 3.36 -15.20
C GLY A 118 -2.44 2.41 -14.05
N ASN A 119 -1.77 2.55 -12.91
CA ASN A 119 -1.96 1.67 -11.76
C ASN A 119 -3.38 1.72 -11.18
N ALA A 120 -4.11 2.85 -11.34
CA ALA A 120 -5.50 2.97 -10.92
C ALA A 120 -6.42 1.91 -11.55
N PHE A 121 -6.13 1.47 -12.78
CA PHE A 121 -6.92 0.47 -13.51
C PHE A 121 -6.54 -0.97 -13.18
N GLN A 122 -5.34 -1.20 -12.66
CA GLN A 122 -4.77 -2.53 -12.51
C GLN A 122 -5.59 -3.42 -11.57
N TRP A 123 -5.84 -2.97 -10.35
CA TRP A 123 -6.60 -3.74 -9.37
C TRP A 123 -8.05 -4.06 -9.78
N PRO A 124 -8.87 -3.08 -10.24
CA PRO A 124 -10.21 -3.37 -10.72
C PRO A 124 -10.22 -4.37 -11.89
N ALA A 125 -9.27 -4.24 -12.83
CA ALA A 125 -9.16 -5.14 -13.97
C ALA A 125 -8.85 -6.59 -13.55
N TYR A 126 -7.89 -6.79 -12.63
CA TYR A 126 -7.57 -8.13 -12.09
C TYR A 126 -8.74 -8.77 -11.36
N SER A 127 -9.40 -8.02 -10.47
CA SER A 127 -10.57 -8.52 -9.73
C SER A 127 -11.67 -8.98 -10.68
N ALA A 128 -11.87 -8.23 -11.76
CA ALA A 128 -12.85 -8.55 -12.79
C ALA A 128 -12.48 -9.80 -13.61
N VAL A 129 -11.19 -10.04 -13.88
CA VAL A 129 -10.70 -11.22 -14.60
C VAL A 129 -10.93 -12.51 -13.82
N ILE A 130 -10.74 -12.51 -12.50
CA ILE A 130 -11.00 -13.67 -11.65
C ILE A 130 -12.45 -14.15 -11.85
N SER A 131 -13.42 -13.23 -11.77
CA SER A 131 -14.84 -13.57 -11.86
C SER A 131 -15.29 -14.12 -13.21
N THR A 132 -14.53 -13.85 -14.30
CA THR A 132 -14.87 -14.28 -15.66
C THR A 132 -14.10 -15.50 -16.12
N MET A 133 -12.87 -15.70 -15.62
CA MET A 133 -12.02 -16.80 -16.08
C MET A 133 -12.06 -18.02 -15.17
N VAL A 134 -12.24 -17.80 -13.86
CA VAL A 134 -12.06 -18.85 -12.86
C VAL A 134 -13.41 -19.41 -12.41
N PRO A 135 -13.60 -20.74 -12.35
CA PRO A 135 -14.77 -21.33 -11.73
C PRO A 135 -14.88 -20.96 -10.25
N LYS A 136 -16.12 -20.80 -9.75
CA LYS A 136 -16.40 -20.37 -8.36
C LYS A 136 -15.68 -21.24 -7.31
N GLU A 137 -15.58 -22.53 -7.55
CA GLU A 137 -14.93 -23.51 -6.70
C GLU A 137 -13.42 -23.27 -6.53
N GLN A 138 -12.81 -22.51 -7.46
CA GLN A 138 -11.39 -22.21 -7.48
C GLN A 138 -11.06 -20.74 -7.11
N TYR A 139 -12.04 -19.93 -6.71
CA TYR A 139 -11.83 -18.53 -6.33
C TYR A 139 -10.81 -18.37 -5.20
N SER A 140 -10.83 -19.26 -4.21
CA SER A 140 -9.85 -19.23 -3.11
C SER A 140 -8.41 -19.38 -3.63
N ARG A 141 -8.20 -20.31 -4.59
CA ARG A 141 -6.89 -20.53 -5.22
C ARG A 141 -6.47 -19.32 -6.06
N ALA A 142 -7.39 -18.73 -6.84
CA ALA A 142 -7.10 -17.54 -7.65
C ALA A 142 -6.73 -16.35 -6.78
N ASN A 143 -7.49 -16.09 -5.71
CA ASN A 143 -7.19 -15.02 -4.75
C ASN A 143 -5.85 -15.24 -4.03
N GLY A 144 -5.51 -16.50 -3.68
CA GLY A 144 -4.20 -16.85 -3.14
C GLY A 144 -3.05 -16.51 -4.11
N MET A 145 -3.24 -16.77 -5.40
CA MET A 145 -2.27 -16.41 -6.43
C MET A 145 -2.15 -14.89 -6.59
N MET A 146 -3.27 -14.14 -6.51
CA MET A 146 -3.23 -12.67 -6.50
C MET A 146 -2.47 -12.12 -5.30
N SER A 147 -2.65 -12.70 -4.12
CA SER A 147 -1.87 -12.32 -2.95
C SER A 147 -0.36 -12.54 -3.12
N LEU A 148 0.04 -13.55 -3.91
CA LEU A 148 1.46 -13.74 -4.28
C LEU A 148 1.97 -12.64 -5.22
N VAL A 149 1.14 -12.14 -6.16
CA VAL A 149 1.51 -10.98 -7.01
C VAL A 149 1.75 -9.74 -6.17
N GLU A 150 0.94 -9.54 -5.13
CA GLU A 150 1.03 -8.36 -4.27
C GLU A 150 2.21 -8.42 -3.27
N ALA A 151 2.36 -9.56 -2.60
CA ALA A 151 3.33 -9.69 -1.51
C ALA A 151 4.71 -10.19 -1.95
N GLY A 152 4.77 -11.11 -2.93
CA GLY A 152 6.00 -11.76 -3.36
C GLY A 152 7.07 -10.79 -3.83
N PRO A 153 6.77 -9.89 -4.77
CA PRO A 153 7.75 -8.91 -5.26
C PRO A 153 8.33 -8.03 -4.16
N GLY A 154 7.55 -7.66 -3.15
CA GLY A 154 8.02 -6.88 -2.01
C GLY A 154 9.12 -7.57 -1.19
N VAL A 155 9.13 -8.92 -1.17
CA VAL A 155 10.18 -9.71 -0.51
C VAL A 155 11.42 -9.82 -1.38
N PHE A 156 11.25 -10.18 -2.65
CA PHE A 156 12.36 -10.60 -3.50
C PHE A 156 13.00 -9.43 -4.28
N ALA A 157 12.24 -8.42 -4.68
CA ALA A 157 12.74 -7.34 -5.52
C ALA A 157 13.90 -6.56 -4.88
N PRO A 158 13.84 -6.11 -3.62
CA PRO A 158 14.95 -5.39 -3.00
C PRO A 158 16.22 -6.24 -2.91
N MET A 159 16.08 -7.53 -2.54
CA MET A 159 17.20 -8.47 -2.44
C MET A 159 17.89 -8.66 -3.79
N ILE A 160 17.11 -8.99 -4.84
CA ILE A 160 17.63 -9.24 -6.19
C ILE A 160 18.23 -7.94 -6.73
N ALA A 161 17.51 -6.81 -6.63
CA ALA A 161 18.00 -5.53 -7.11
C ALA A 161 19.31 -5.11 -6.45
N SER A 162 19.43 -5.21 -5.12
CA SER A 162 20.68 -4.85 -4.42
C SER A 162 21.86 -5.74 -4.79
N ALA A 163 21.61 -7.01 -5.13
CA ALA A 163 22.65 -7.95 -5.53
C ALA A 163 23.13 -7.70 -6.98
N ILE A 164 22.22 -7.37 -7.90
CA ILE A 164 22.57 -7.22 -9.32
C ILE A 164 22.88 -5.78 -9.73
N LEU A 165 22.41 -4.77 -8.96
CA LEU A 165 22.66 -3.35 -9.26
C LEU A 165 24.15 -3.02 -9.44
N PRO A 166 25.08 -3.53 -8.61
CA PRO A 166 26.52 -3.28 -8.81
C PRO A 166 27.09 -3.93 -10.07
N ILE A 167 26.41 -4.96 -10.63
CA ILE A 167 26.89 -5.75 -11.77
C ILE A 167 26.39 -5.17 -13.09
N ILE A 168 25.08 -4.92 -13.20
CA ILE A 168 24.44 -4.49 -14.46
C ILE A 168 24.01 -3.02 -14.45
N GLY A 169 24.15 -2.34 -13.32
CA GLY A 169 23.73 -0.94 -13.17
C GLY A 169 22.22 -0.74 -13.25
N ILE A 170 21.80 0.52 -13.10
CA ILE A 170 20.37 0.91 -13.18
C ILE A 170 19.81 0.62 -14.58
N GLY A 171 20.59 0.91 -15.64
CA GLY A 171 20.19 0.63 -17.02
C GLY A 171 19.89 -0.84 -17.27
N GLY A 172 20.72 -1.75 -16.73
CA GLY A 172 20.49 -3.18 -16.84
C GLY A 172 19.21 -3.64 -16.13
N ILE A 173 18.91 -3.09 -14.94
CA ILE A 173 17.66 -3.39 -14.21
C ILE A 173 16.44 -2.90 -15.01
N MET A 174 16.46 -1.67 -15.55
CA MET A 174 15.39 -1.16 -16.41
C MET A 174 15.20 -2.00 -17.67
N LEU A 175 16.28 -2.50 -18.27
CA LEU A 175 16.19 -3.40 -19.43
C LEU A 175 15.51 -4.72 -19.07
N VAL A 176 15.81 -5.30 -17.90
CA VAL A 176 15.12 -6.50 -17.39
C VAL A 176 13.62 -6.22 -17.23
N ASP A 177 13.25 -5.06 -16.67
CA ASP A 177 11.86 -4.64 -16.52
C ASP A 177 11.12 -4.56 -17.87
N ILE A 178 11.72 -3.92 -18.86
CA ILE A 178 11.17 -3.82 -20.22
C ILE A 178 10.98 -5.21 -20.87
N ILE A 179 11.95 -6.11 -20.71
CA ILE A 179 11.87 -7.47 -21.27
C ILE A 179 10.77 -8.27 -20.58
N THR A 180 10.70 -8.24 -19.25
CA THR A 180 9.68 -8.98 -18.48
C THR A 180 8.27 -8.46 -18.73
N PHE A 181 8.12 -7.16 -18.97
CA PHE A 181 6.86 -6.59 -19.46
C PHE A 181 6.45 -7.22 -20.81
N GLY A 182 7.38 -7.34 -21.76
CA GLY A 182 7.11 -8.01 -23.03
C GLY A 182 6.59 -9.44 -22.83
N LEU A 183 7.14 -10.17 -21.86
CA LEU A 183 6.67 -11.52 -21.49
C LEU A 183 5.26 -11.49 -20.88
N ALA A 184 4.95 -10.53 -20.01
CA ALA A 184 3.61 -10.38 -19.41
C ALA A 184 2.56 -10.04 -20.46
N VAL A 185 2.84 -9.11 -21.39
CA VAL A 185 1.96 -8.82 -22.52
C VAL A 185 1.81 -10.03 -23.44
N GLY A 186 2.89 -10.74 -23.73
CA GLY A 186 2.85 -12.00 -24.47
C GLY A 186 1.90 -13.03 -23.84
N ALA A 187 1.99 -13.20 -22.52
CA ALA A 187 1.08 -14.06 -21.77
C ALA A 187 -0.39 -13.61 -21.91
N LEU A 188 -0.67 -12.30 -21.81
CA LEU A 188 -2.00 -11.77 -22.03
C LEU A 188 -2.52 -12.00 -23.46
N LEU A 189 -1.66 -11.89 -24.48
CA LEU A 189 -2.07 -12.05 -25.86
C LEU A 189 -2.51 -13.48 -26.21
N ILE A 190 -1.86 -14.51 -25.62
CA ILE A 190 -2.19 -15.92 -25.88
C ILE A 190 -3.39 -16.42 -25.08
N VAL A 191 -3.84 -15.66 -24.04
CA VAL A 191 -4.95 -16.03 -23.19
C VAL A 191 -6.25 -15.38 -23.70
N HIS A 192 -7.34 -16.13 -23.67
CA HIS A 192 -8.69 -15.62 -23.91
C HIS A 192 -9.36 -15.27 -22.58
N ILE A 193 -9.65 -13.97 -22.40
CA ILE A 193 -10.42 -13.47 -21.25
C ILE A 193 -11.86 -13.24 -21.75
N PRO A 194 -12.86 -13.98 -21.24
CA PRO A 194 -14.25 -13.81 -21.66
C PRO A 194 -14.79 -12.43 -21.26
N ALA A 195 -15.61 -11.85 -22.12
CA ALA A 195 -16.36 -10.66 -21.74
C ALA A 195 -17.43 -11.03 -20.70
N PRO A 196 -17.72 -10.16 -19.71
CA PRO A 196 -18.77 -10.40 -18.74
C PRO A 196 -20.16 -10.43 -19.43
N GLU A 197 -21.03 -11.31 -18.93
CA GLU A 197 -22.45 -11.26 -19.32
C GLU A 197 -23.07 -9.96 -18.78
N ARG A 198 -23.73 -9.21 -19.66
CA ARG A 198 -24.46 -8.00 -19.27
C ARG A 198 -25.74 -8.42 -18.57
N THR A 199 -25.90 -8.03 -17.30
CA THR A 199 -27.13 -8.25 -16.55
C THR A 199 -27.97 -6.98 -16.51
N VAL A 200 -29.31 -7.15 -16.51
CA VAL A 200 -30.26 -6.03 -16.42
C VAL A 200 -30.06 -5.23 -15.11
N GLU A 201 -29.66 -5.89 -14.04
CA GLU A 201 -29.33 -5.27 -12.75
C GLU A 201 -28.10 -4.35 -12.84
N GLY A 202 -27.08 -4.71 -13.63
CA GLY A 202 -25.91 -3.87 -13.89
C GLY A 202 -26.24 -2.61 -14.71
N GLU A 203 -27.30 -2.61 -15.50
CA GLU A 203 -27.79 -1.43 -16.24
C GLU A 203 -28.64 -0.50 -15.37
N GLN A 204 -29.37 -1.04 -14.40
CA GLN A 204 -30.20 -0.27 -13.46
C GLN A 204 -29.39 0.37 -12.31
N GLY A 205 -28.20 -0.14 -12.02
CA GLY A 205 -27.30 0.38 -10.98
C GLY A 205 -26.61 1.72 -11.27
N LYS A 206 -27.00 2.44 -12.32
CA LYS A 206 -26.44 3.76 -12.72
C LYS A 206 -26.98 4.93 -11.89
N GLN A 207 -27.21 4.75 -10.59
CA GLN A 207 -27.40 5.88 -9.69
C GLN A 207 -26.07 6.62 -9.53
N SER A 208 -26.14 7.94 -9.37
CA SER A 208 -24.98 8.81 -9.29
C SER A 208 -23.97 8.32 -8.24
N LEU A 209 -22.76 7.93 -8.68
CA LEU A 209 -21.63 7.54 -7.83
C LEU A 209 -21.39 8.53 -6.67
N ILE A 210 -21.74 9.81 -6.88
CA ILE A 210 -21.62 10.88 -5.88
C ILE A 210 -22.62 10.68 -4.73
N SER A 211 -23.87 10.29 -5.00
CA SER A 211 -24.87 10.10 -3.95
C SER A 211 -24.57 8.89 -3.08
N GLU A 212 -24.00 7.85 -3.66
CA GLU A 212 -23.55 6.64 -2.95
C GLU A 212 -22.33 6.89 -2.09
N SER A 213 -21.38 7.69 -2.58
CA SER A 213 -20.20 8.11 -1.81
C SER A 213 -20.61 8.94 -0.60
N VAL A 214 -21.53 9.91 -0.76
CA VAL A 214 -22.04 10.74 0.34
C VAL A 214 -22.73 9.90 1.43
N TYR A 215 -23.41 8.80 1.06
CA TYR A 215 -24.03 7.90 2.05
C TYR A 215 -22.99 7.31 3.02
N GLY A 216 -21.86 6.80 2.50
CA GLY A 216 -20.81 6.23 3.33
C GLY A 216 -20.23 7.21 4.35
N PHE A 217 -19.98 8.46 3.92
CA PHE A 217 -19.53 9.52 4.84
C PHE A 217 -20.59 9.84 5.90
N LYS A 218 -21.85 10.05 5.52
CA LYS A 218 -22.93 10.30 6.47
C LYS A 218 -23.09 9.16 7.47
N TYR A 219 -22.91 7.91 7.03
CA TYR A 219 -22.98 6.73 7.89
C TYR A 219 -21.93 6.76 8.99
N ILE A 220 -20.67 7.10 8.63
CA ILE A 220 -19.55 7.21 9.56
C ILE A 220 -19.75 8.39 10.52
N PHE A 221 -20.05 9.59 10.00
CA PHE A 221 -20.19 10.80 10.82
C PHE A 221 -21.35 10.76 11.80
N LYS A 222 -22.44 10.02 11.49
CA LYS A 222 -23.56 9.85 12.39
C LYS A 222 -23.29 8.90 13.57
N ARG A 223 -22.18 8.15 13.55
CA ARG A 223 -21.84 7.15 14.58
C ARG A 223 -20.53 7.51 15.27
N PRO A 224 -20.57 8.17 16.46
CA PRO A 224 -19.36 8.67 17.14
C PRO A 224 -18.30 7.60 17.38
N SER A 225 -18.70 6.35 17.67
CA SER A 225 -17.77 5.23 17.89
C SER A 225 -17.00 4.84 16.61
N LEU A 226 -17.70 4.79 15.46
CA LEU A 226 -17.07 4.50 14.16
C LEU A 226 -16.24 5.69 13.68
N LEU A 227 -16.70 6.92 13.91
CA LEU A 227 -15.95 8.13 13.62
C LEU A 227 -14.66 8.19 14.44
N GLY A 228 -14.73 7.90 15.74
CA GLY A 228 -13.58 7.83 16.63
C GLY A 228 -12.55 6.80 16.16
N LEU A 229 -13.00 5.59 15.79
CA LEU A 229 -12.13 4.55 15.24
C LEU A 229 -11.48 5.00 13.93
N GLN A 230 -12.25 5.63 13.03
CA GLN A 230 -11.74 6.14 11.76
C GLN A 230 -10.73 7.27 11.96
N THR A 231 -10.94 8.12 12.96
CA THR A 231 -10.01 9.20 13.35
C THR A 231 -8.70 8.64 13.88
N LEU A 232 -8.74 7.57 14.69
CA LEU A 232 -7.52 6.85 15.10
C LEU A 232 -6.72 6.35 13.90
N PHE A 233 -7.40 5.75 12.90
CA PHE A 233 -6.74 5.31 11.68
C PHE A 233 -6.17 6.46 10.86
N LEU A 234 -6.87 7.58 10.76
CA LEU A 234 -6.40 8.77 10.06
C LEU A 234 -5.08 9.28 10.66
N PHE A 235 -5.05 9.49 11.99
CA PHE A 235 -3.85 9.98 12.67
C PHE A 235 -2.74 8.93 12.75
N GLY A 236 -3.06 7.65 12.95
CA GLY A 236 -2.09 6.57 12.89
C GLY A 236 -1.39 6.50 11.54
N ASN A 237 -2.16 6.55 10.44
CA ASN A 237 -1.62 6.59 9.09
C ASN A 237 -0.84 7.88 8.80
N LEU A 238 -1.30 9.04 9.31
CA LEU A 238 -0.61 10.32 9.15
C LEU A 238 0.79 10.27 9.78
N PHE A 239 0.88 9.92 11.06
CA PHE A 239 2.16 9.92 11.78
C PHE A 239 3.09 8.83 11.26
N THR A 240 2.56 7.66 10.93
CA THR A 240 3.35 6.60 10.28
C THR A 240 3.84 7.06 8.90
N GLY A 241 2.99 7.70 8.10
CA GLY A 241 3.35 8.21 6.77
C GLY A 241 4.43 9.30 6.82
N ILE A 242 4.34 10.23 7.78
CA ILE A 242 5.37 11.26 8.02
C ILE A 242 6.72 10.58 8.36
N THR A 243 6.70 9.60 9.25
CA THR A 243 7.89 8.89 9.72
C THR A 243 8.52 8.07 8.59
N PHE A 244 7.74 7.24 7.92
CA PHE A 244 8.24 6.31 6.90
C PHE A 244 8.64 7.00 5.57
N ALA A 245 8.32 8.27 5.36
CA ALA A 245 8.87 9.05 4.26
C ALA A 245 10.42 9.10 4.29
N THR A 246 10.99 9.08 5.47
CA THR A 246 12.44 9.14 5.68
C THR A 246 13.08 7.77 5.93
N PHE A 247 12.32 6.68 5.77
CA PHE A 247 12.81 5.32 6.04
C PHE A 247 14.06 4.97 5.21
N ALA A 248 13.96 5.04 3.89
CA ALA A 248 15.08 4.70 3.02
C ALA A 248 16.26 5.69 3.16
N PRO A 249 16.05 7.03 3.15
CA PRO A 249 17.11 7.99 3.43
C PRO A 249 17.83 7.74 4.75
N MET A 250 17.10 7.48 5.84
CA MET A 250 17.69 7.23 7.15
C MET A 250 18.55 5.97 7.16
N VAL A 251 18.04 4.86 6.58
CA VAL A 251 18.80 3.61 6.52
C VAL A 251 20.08 3.81 5.70
N LEU A 252 20.01 4.47 4.54
CA LEU A 252 21.17 4.73 3.71
C LEU A 252 22.18 5.65 4.39
N SER A 253 21.73 6.75 5.01
CA SER A 253 22.61 7.68 5.71
C SER A 253 23.34 7.00 6.88
N ARG A 254 22.65 6.17 7.65
CA ARG A 254 23.23 5.50 8.82
C ARG A 254 24.06 4.25 8.50
N SER A 255 23.92 3.72 7.30
CA SER A 255 24.68 2.55 6.83
C SER A 255 25.83 2.89 5.89
N ASN A 256 26.19 4.18 5.74
CA ASN A 256 27.16 4.63 4.75
C ASN A 256 26.81 4.18 3.31
N ASP A 257 25.56 4.43 2.90
CA ASP A 257 25.01 4.06 1.59
C ASP A 257 25.04 2.55 1.30
N ASN A 258 24.91 1.72 2.32
CA ASN A 258 24.84 0.27 2.13
C ASN A 258 23.45 -0.16 1.63
N TYR A 259 23.34 -0.39 0.31
CA TYR A 259 22.10 -0.79 -0.34
C TYR A 259 21.58 -2.16 0.12
N GLN A 260 22.49 -3.05 0.56
CA GLN A 260 22.12 -4.36 1.09
C GLN A 260 21.40 -4.24 2.44
N TRP A 261 21.75 -3.25 3.26
CA TRP A 261 21.02 -2.95 4.48
C TRP A 261 19.60 -2.49 4.18
N LEU A 262 19.47 -1.56 3.22
CA LEU A 262 18.14 -1.09 2.78
C LEU A 262 17.30 -2.25 2.23
N ALA A 263 17.87 -3.08 1.37
CA ALA A 263 17.21 -4.25 0.83
C ALA A 263 16.78 -5.24 1.93
N SER A 264 17.69 -5.50 2.90
CA SER A 264 17.42 -6.40 4.01
C SER A 264 16.23 -5.92 4.86
N VAL A 265 16.22 -4.64 5.27
CA VAL A 265 15.12 -4.11 6.10
C VAL A 265 13.79 -4.12 5.36
N GLN A 266 13.76 -3.82 4.06
CA GLN A 266 12.53 -3.91 3.25
C GLN A 266 12.04 -5.36 3.12
N THR A 267 12.94 -6.29 2.82
CA THR A 267 12.62 -7.72 2.72
C THR A 267 12.09 -8.30 4.02
N PHE A 268 12.73 -8.00 5.15
CA PHE A 268 12.28 -8.49 6.46
C PHE A 268 10.93 -7.86 6.87
N GLY A 269 10.68 -6.60 6.50
CA GLY A 269 9.36 -5.99 6.63
C GLY A 269 8.28 -6.75 5.83
N ALA A 270 8.56 -7.09 4.59
CA ALA A 270 7.65 -7.87 3.75
C ALA A 270 7.41 -9.30 4.27
N ILE A 271 8.47 -9.98 4.76
CA ILE A 271 8.37 -11.28 5.43
C ILE A 271 7.48 -11.17 6.67
N GLY A 272 7.65 -10.10 7.47
CA GLY A 272 6.80 -9.81 8.62
C GLY A 272 5.34 -9.65 8.25
N GLY A 273 5.04 -8.99 7.13
CA GLY A 273 3.67 -8.85 6.59
C GLY A 273 3.04 -10.20 6.24
N ILE A 274 3.78 -11.09 5.56
CA ILE A 274 3.35 -12.45 5.25
C ILE A 274 3.14 -13.26 6.54
N ALA A 275 4.10 -13.23 7.45
CA ALA A 275 4.00 -13.92 8.74
C ALA A 275 2.80 -13.43 9.56
N GLY A 276 2.54 -12.11 9.55
CA GLY A 276 1.37 -11.51 10.18
C GLY A 276 0.06 -12.00 9.57
N GLY A 277 -0.04 -12.03 8.24
CA GLY A 277 -1.20 -12.56 7.54
C GLY A 277 -1.47 -14.03 7.87
N LEU A 278 -0.44 -14.87 7.87
CA LEU A 278 -0.55 -16.28 8.25
C LEU A 278 -0.95 -16.44 9.72
N LEU A 279 -0.36 -15.66 10.63
CA LEU A 279 -0.73 -15.67 12.04
C LEU A 279 -2.20 -15.30 12.22
N MET A 280 -2.67 -14.25 11.56
CA MET A 280 -4.07 -13.82 11.64
C MET A 280 -5.04 -14.83 11.01
N SER A 281 -4.62 -15.63 10.05
CA SER A 281 -5.46 -16.68 9.45
C SER A 281 -5.68 -17.90 10.40
N THR A 282 -4.77 -18.13 11.32
CA THR A 282 -4.81 -19.27 12.27
C THR A 282 -5.26 -18.86 13.66
N TRP A 283 -4.97 -17.64 14.07
CA TRP A 283 -5.33 -17.10 15.37
C TRP A 283 -6.71 -16.44 15.34
N LYS A 284 -7.57 -16.79 16.29
CA LYS A 284 -8.93 -16.23 16.39
C LYS A 284 -8.98 -14.74 16.75
N GLY A 285 -7.84 -14.11 17.00
CA GLY A 285 -7.75 -12.70 17.39
C GLY A 285 -8.15 -12.46 18.86
N PHE A 286 -8.25 -11.18 19.23
CA PHE A 286 -8.75 -10.76 20.52
C PHE A 286 -10.28 -10.93 20.58
N LYS A 287 -10.81 -11.17 21.80
CA LYS A 287 -12.26 -11.21 22.04
C LYS A 287 -12.97 -9.92 21.62
N LYS A 288 -12.29 -8.77 21.81
CA LYS A 288 -12.73 -7.46 21.32
C LYS A 288 -11.78 -7.01 20.21
N TYR A 289 -12.29 -6.78 19.01
CA TYR A 289 -11.49 -6.28 17.86
C TYR A 289 -10.89 -4.91 18.13
N SER A 290 -11.62 -4.04 18.85
CA SER A 290 -11.13 -2.73 19.31
C SER A 290 -9.81 -2.84 20.09
N THR A 291 -9.67 -3.86 20.94
CA THR A 291 -8.43 -4.13 21.68
C THR A 291 -7.26 -4.43 20.73
N GLY A 292 -7.50 -5.24 19.70
CA GLY A 292 -6.49 -5.53 18.66
C GLY A 292 -6.01 -4.29 17.93
N VAL A 293 -6.93 -3.38 17.60
CA VAL A 293 -6.61 -2.09 16.96
C VAL A 293 -5.78 -1.20 17.89
N ILE A 294 -6.24 -1.00 19.12
CA ILE A 294 -5.63 -0.09 20.11
C ILE A 294 -4.22 -0.56 20.51
N LEU A 295 -4.09 -1.82 20.90
CA LEU A 295 -2.80 -2.41 21.24
C LEU A 295 -1.86 -2.48 20.03
N GLY A 296 -2.41 -2.81 18.87
CA GLY A 296 -1.65 -2.83 17.63
C GLY A 296 -0.98 -1.48 17.35
N TRP A 297 -1.72 -0.37 17.43
CA TRP A 297 -1.15 0.97 17.25
C TRP A 297 -0.11 1.31 18.33
N ALA A 298 -0.39 1.03 19.61
CA ALA A 298 0.54 1.32 20.70
C ALA A 298 1.88 0.56 20.53
N ILE A 299 1.82 -0.73 20.23
CA ILE A 299 3.02 -1.56 20.03
C ILE A 299 3.75 -1.16 18.74
N THR A 300 3.03 -0.91 17.66
CA THR A 300 3.62 -0.40 16.41
C THR A 300 4.40 0.89 16.67
N GLY A 301 3.85 1.83 17.44
CA GLY A 301 4.53 3.06 17.81
C GLY A 301 5.81 2.83 18.61
N LEU A 302 5.81 1.92 19.58
CA LEU A 302 7.01 1.55 20.33
C LEU A 302 8.10 0.92 19.44
N LEU A 303 7.70 0.08 18.49
CA LEU A 303 8.61 -0.50 17.50
C LEU A 303 9.21 0.57 16.57
N VAL A 304 8.41 1.55 16.16
CA VAL A 304 8.90 2.70 15.39
C VAL A 304 9.93 3.51 16.20
N VAL A 305 9.69 3.75 17.49
CA VAL A 305 10.68 4.39 18.38
C VAL A 305 11.96 3.56 18.45
N ALA A 306 11.86 2.25 18.67
CA ALA A 306 13.01 1.36 18.74
C ALA A 306 13.85 1.36 17.45
N PHE A 307 13.17 1.45 16.28
CA PHE A 307 13.84 1.59 14.99
C PHE A 307 14.63 2.90 14.90
N GLY A 308 14.05 4.02 15.34
CA GLY A 308 14.70 5.34 15.33
C GLY A 308 15.89 5.46 16.28
N VAL A 309 15.78 4.91 17.46
CA VAL A 309 16.86 4.98 18.48
C VAL A 309 18.10 4.18 18.07
N SER A 310 17.94 3.11 17.29
CA SER A 310 19.05 2.26 16.89
C SER A 310 19.64 2.65 15.54
N ALA A 311 20.95 2.40 15.37
CA ALA A 311 21.64 2.42 14.07
C ALA A 311 22.15 1.02 13.69
N SER A 312 21.61 -0.04 14.27
CA SER A 312 22.04 -1.42 14.08
C SER A 312 21.05 -2.23 13.25
N LEU A 313 21.56 -2.88 12.21
CA LEU A 313 20.78 -3.79 11.39
C LEU A 313 20.11 -4.90 12.24
N TRP A 314 20.79 -5.41 13.24
CA TRP A 314 20.30 -6.47 14.14
C TRP A 314 19.09 -6.05 14.99
N VAL A 315 18.91 -4.75 15.22
CA VAL A 315 17.71 -4.20 15.87
C VAL A 315 16.64 -3.89 14.83
N TRP A 316 17.02 -3.36 13.68
CA TRP A 316 16.08 -2.97 12.62
C TRP A 316 15.30 -4.16 12.05
N LEU A 317 15.99 -5.30 11.78
CA LEU A 317 15.34 -6.46 11.18
C LEU A 317 14.18 -7.01 12.03
N PRO A 318 14.38 -7.39 13.30
CA PRO A 318 13.29 -7.91 14.13
C PRO A 318 12.22 -6.85 14.41
N THR A 319 12.60 -5.58 14.51
CA THR A 319 11.66 -4.48 14.72
C THR A 319 10.69 -4.37 13.57
N LEU A 320 11.16 -4.44 12.32
CA LEU A 320 10.30 -4.36 11.12
C LEU A 320 9.43 -5.60 10.94
N VAL A 321 9.96 -6.79 11.23
CA VAL A 321 9.15 -8.02 11.23
C VAL A 321 7.99 -7.89 12.20
N LEU A 322 8.28 -7.54 13.45
CA LEU A 322 7.25 -7.38 14.48
C LEU A 322 6.26 -6.28 14.12
N GLN A 323 6.74 -5.12 13.65
CA GLN A 323 5.90 -4.01 13.24
C GLN A 323 4.90 -4.44 12.14
N SER A 324 5.38 -5.15 11.12
CA SER A 324 4.52 -5.63 10.03
C SER A 324 3.48 -6.65 10.50
N ILE A 325 3.82 -7.51 11.48
CA ILE A 325 2.86 -8.41 12.13
C ILE A 325 1.77 -7.61 12.86
N PHE A 326 2.15 -6.57 13.61
CA PHE A 326 1.15 -5.74 14.31
C PHE A 326 0.31 -4.89 13.37
N ILE A 327 0.86 -4.44 12.24
CA ILE A 327 0.07 -3.79 11.17
C ILE A 327 -0.97 -4.76 10.60
N ALA A 328 -0.61 -6.02 10.36
CA ALA A 328 -1.56 -7.05 9.94
C ALA A 328 -2.67 -7.25 10.98
N LEU A 329 -2.32 -7.30 12.27
CA LEU A 329 -3.28 -7.38 13.38
C LEU A 329 -4.24 -6.17 13.39
N ILE A 330 -3.73 -4.94 13.26
CA ILE A 330 -4.52 -3.71 13.20
C ILE A 330 -5.54 -3.80 12.05
N ASN A 331 -5.06 -4.13 10.84
CA ASN A 331 -5.90 -4.15 9.65
C ASN A 331 -6.97 -5.24 9.72
N THR A 332 -6.62 -6.44 10.18
CA THR A 332 -7.55 -7.57 10.30
C THR A 332 -8.60 -7.29 11.36
N SER A 333 -8.21 -6.81 12.55
CA SER A 333 -9.13 -6.46 13.63
C SER A 333 -10.07 -5.32 13.22
N ASN A 334 -9.54 -4.28 12.57
CA ASN A 334 -10.33 -3.18 12.05
C ASN A 334 -11.33 -3.66 10.99
N GLN A 335 -10.90 -4.49 10.04
CA GLN A 335 -11.77 -5.01 9.00
C GLN A 335 -12.91 -5.85 9.58
N ALA A 336 -12.60 -6.75 10.52
CA ALA A 336 -13.60 -7.59 11.18
C ALA A 336 -14.63 -6.74 11.97
N LEU A 337 -14.17 -5.71 12.68
CA LEU A 337 -15.03 -4.79 13.42
C LEU A 337 -16.02 -4.07 12.49
N TRP A 338 -15.54 -3.52 11.37
CA TRP A 338 -16.41 -2.85 10.42
C TRP A 338 -17.40 -3.81 9.75
N GLN A 339 -16.96 -5.03 9.43
CA GLN A 339 -17.82 -6.06 8.84
C GLN A 339 -18.94 -6.48 9.80
N SER A 340 -18.68 -6.56 11.11
CA SER A 340 -19.72 -6.90 12.10
C SER A 340 -20.73 -5.78 12.33
N LYS A 341 -20.33 -4.50 12.16
CA LYS A 341 -21.17 -3.34 12.48
C LYS A 341 -21.94 -2.77 11.30
N VAL A 342 -21.52 -3.05 10.07
CA VAL A 342 -22.13 -2.52 8.85
C VAL A 342 -22.87 -3.62 8.12
N ALA A 343 -24.16 -3.39 7.83
CA ALA A 343 -24.99 -4.33 7.08
C ALA A 343 -24.39 -4.63 5.69
N PRO A 344 -24.47 -5.87 5.19
CA PRO A 344 -23.81 -6.31 3.95
C PRO A 344 -24.15 -5.46 2.72
N ASP A 345 -25.40 -4.99 2.61
CA ASP A 345 -25.90 -4.13 1.53
C ASP A 345 -25.35 -2.68 1.56
N ALA A 346 -24.84 -2.23 2.74
CA ALA A 346 -24.24 -0.92 2.93
C ALA A 346 -22.70 -0.95 2.91
N GLN A 347 -22.09 -2.16 3.04
CA GLN A 347 -20.63 -2.30 3.20
C GLN A 347 -19.84 -1.66 2.07
N GLY A 348 -20.24 -1.85 0.82
CA GLY A 348 -19.52 -1.29 -0.32
C GLY A 348 -19.35 0.23 -0.22
N ARG A 349 -20.44 0.94 0.05
CA ARG A 349 -20.48 2.41 0.17
C ARG A 349 -19.72 2.93 1.39
N VAL A 350 -19.89 2.28 2.54
CA VAL A 350 -19.24 2.67 3.79
C VAL A 350 -17.74 2.37 3.74
N PHE A 351 -17.32 1.23 3.18
CA PHE A 351 -15.91 0.86 3.07
C PHE A 351 -15.16 1.73 2.05
N ALA A 352 -15.82 2.15 0.98
CA ALA A 352 -15.25 3.14 0.05
C ALA A 352 -14.97 4.47 0.77
N ALA A 353 -15.93 5.01 1.51
CA ALA A 353 -15.75 6.24 2.30
C ALA A 353 -14.64 6.08 3.36
N ARG A 354 -14.64 4.96 4.09
CA ARG A 354 -13.60 4.62 5.06
C ARG A 354 -12.21 4.61 4.44
N ARG A 355 -12.07 3.99 3.26
CA ARG A 355 -10.81 3.91 2.52
C ARG A 355 -10.32 5.29 2.09
N LEU A 356 -11.21 6.13 1.56
CA LEU A 356 -10.87 7.51 1.17
C LEU A 356 -10.36 8.33 2.35
N ILE A 357 -11.03 8.26 3.52
CA ILE A 357 -10.57 8.95 4.73
C ILE A 357 -9.17 8.42 5.14
N ALA A 358 -8.98 7.10 5.16
CA ALA A 358 -7.71 6.51 5.56
C ALA A 358 -6.54 6.87 4.61
N MET A 359 -6.83 7.01 3.30
CA MET A 359 -5.82 7.33 2.28
C MET A 359 -5.57 8.84 2.13
N ALA A 360 -6.42 9.70 2.68
CA ALA A 360 -6.32 11.16 2.51
C ALA A 360 -4.97 11.74 2.98
N THR A 361 -4.31 11.07 3.93
CA THR A 361 -3.00 11.48 4.46
C THR A 361 -1.82 11.06 3.58
N GLN A 362 -1.99 10.09 2.67
CA GLN A 362 -0.90 9.52 1.89
C GLN A 362 -0.18 10.52 0.96
N PRO A 363 -0.84 11.50 0.32
CA PRO A 363 -0.13 12.51 -0.46
C PRO A 363 0.60 13.53 0.40
N ILE A 364 0.12 13.82 1.61
CA ILE A 364 0.56 14.94 2.45
C ILE A 364 1.65 14.49 3.44
N ALA A 365 1.46 13.35 4.07
CA ALA A 365 2.34 12.87 5.14
C ALA A 365 3.81 12.72 4.68
N PRO A 366 4.11 12.13 3.51
CA PRO A 366 5.50 11.99 3.06
C PRO A 366 6.17 13.34 2.79
N LEU A 367 5.44 14.33 2.27
CA LEU A 367 6.00 15.67 2.05
C LEU A 367 6.35 16.36 3.36
N ILE A 368 5.45 16.27 4.36
CA ILE A 368 5.73 16.80 5.70
C ILE A 368 6.98 16.15 6.27
N GLY A 369 7.09 14.80 6.19
CA GLY A 369 8.23 14.06 6.71
C GLY A 369 9.55 14.45 6.03
N GLY A 370 9.55 14.50 4.69
CA GLY A 370 10.73 14.88 3.91
C GLY A 370 11.19 16.30 4.22
N VAL A 371 10.28 17.28 4.20
CA VAL A 371 10.60 18.70 4.48
C VAL A 371 11.10 18.88 5.91
N LEU A 372 10.46 18.23 6.90
CA LEU A 372 10.93 18.29 8.29
C LEU A 372 12.33 17.69 8.44
N ALA A 373 12.61 16.56 7.77
CA ALA A 373 13.92 15.96 7.79
C ALA A 373 14.98 16.88 7.21
N ASP A 374 14.78 17.34 5.97
CA ASP A 374 15.83 18.03 5.20
C ASP A 374 16.05 19.48 5.68
N GLN A 375 14.99 20.20 6.10
CA GLN A 375 15.08 21.62 6.41
C GLN A 375 15.21 21.94 7.90
N VAL A 376 14.79 21.00 8.78
CA VAL A 376 14.75 21.25 10.22
C VAL A 376 15.63 20.30 11.01
N LEU A 377 15.40 18.99 10.83
CA LEU A 377 15.95 18.00 11.77
C LEU A 377 17.40 17.63 11.45
N GLU A 378 17.73 17.37 10.17
CA GLU A 378 19.13 17.09 9.80
C GLU A 378 20.03 18.32 10.03
N PRO A 379 19.68 19.57 9.62
CA PRO A 379 20.47 20.74 9.94
C PRO A 379 20.59 21.00 11.46
N GLY A 380 19.48 20.76 12.20
CA GLY A 380 19.49 20.92 13.67
C GLY A 380 20.41 19.94 14.38
N MET A 381 20.53 18.69 13.87
CA MET A 381 21.43 17.68 14.39
C MET A 381 22.88 17.81 13.89
N ALA A 382 23.09 18.45 12.75
CA ALA A 382 24.43 18.75 12.25
C ALA A 382 25.12 19.89 13.03
N ASN A 383 24.36 20.76 13.70
CA ASN A 383 24.88 21.86 14.52
C ASN A 383 24.99 21.45 15.98
N GLU A 384 26.20 21.09 16.41
CA GLU A 384 26.48 20.64 17.79
C GLU A 384 26.14 21.71 18.86
N ALA A 385 26.11 22.99 18.50
CA ALA A 385 25.71 24.06 19.40
C ALA A 385 24.18 24.22 19.54
N SER A 386 23.39 23.46 18.77
CA SER A 386 21.93 23.56 18.83
C SER A 386 21.35 22.86 20.06
N GLY A 387 20.26 23.41 20.60
CA GLY A 387 19.49 22.75 21.65
C GLY A 387 18.91 21.41 21.21
N MET A 388 18.65 21.24 19.89
CA MET A 388 18.18 19.98 19.31
C MET A 388 19.26 18.91 19.42
N PHE A 389 20.49 19.21 19.05
CA PHE A 389 21.61 18.27 19.19
C PHE A 389 21.80 17.86 20.66
N THR A 390 21.84 18.82 21.58
CA THR A 390 22.02 18.56 23.01
C THR A 390 20.91 17.64 23.57
N LEU A 391 19.66 17.83 23.13
CA LEU A 391 18.52 17.07 23.62
C LEU A 391 18.47 15.67 23.02
N PHE A 392 18.69 15.52 21.71
CA PHE A 392 18.42 14.27 21.00
C PHE A 392 19.65 13.42 20.72
N SER A 393 20.88 13.95 20.73
CA SER A 393 22.09 13.16 20.48
C SER A 393 22.28 11.99 21.46
N PRO A 394 21.90 12.07 22.76
CA PRO A 394 21.98 10.91 23.65
C PRO A 394 20.96 9.80 23.31
N ILE A 395 19.89 10.14 22.59
CA ILE A 395 18.79 9.20 22.28
C ILE A 395 19.02 8.54 20.92
N VAL A 396 19.28 9.35 19.87
CA VAL A 396 19.37 8.87 18.49
C VAL A 396 20.81 8.75 17.97
N GLY A 397 21.80 9.15 18.77
CA GLY A 397 23.20 9.24 18.34
C GLY A 397 23.48 10.49 17.50
N THR A 398 24.67 10.53 16.91
CA THR A 398 25.17 11.65 16.11
C THR A 398 25.47 11.20 14.68
N GLY A 399 25.76 12.16 13.78
CA GLY A 399 26.13 11.91 12.39
C GLY A 399 24.95 11.87 11.42
N PRO A 400 25.22 11.50 10.15
CA PRO A 400 24.20 11.52 9.09
C PRO A 400 23.01 10.61 9.44
N GLY A 401 21.79 11.10 9.17
CA GLY A 401 20.54 10.38 9.45
C GLY A 401 20.04 10.49 10.89
N SER A 402 20.76 11.20 11.78
CA SER A 402 20.32 11.41 13.17
C SER A 402 19.09 12.31 13.26
N GLY A 403 18.96 13.32 12.40
CA GLY A 403 17.76 14.14 12.29
C GLY A 403 16.54 13.35 11.83
N MET A 404 16.72 12.51 10.80
CA MET A 404 15.64 11.62 10.35
C MET A 404 15.22 10.63 11.45
N ALA A 405 16.14 10.14 12.26
CA ALA A 405 15.84 9.27 13.39
C ALA A 405 14.96 9.93 14.45
N ILE A 406 15.06 11.24 14.64
CA ILE A 406 14.16 11.99 15.53
C ILE A 406 12.70 11.86 15.03
N LEU A 407 12.47 11.89 13.71
CA LEU A 407 11.11 11.65 13.17
C LEU A 407 10.57 10.27 13.57
N PHE A 408 11.43 9.23 13.60
CA PHE A 408 11.01 7.90 14.06
C PHE A 408 10.68 7.90 15.54
N VAL A 409 11.46 8.59 16.37
CA VAL A 409 11.20 8.70 17.80
C VAL A 409 9.92 9.49 18.08
N ILE A 410 9.81 10.71 17.55
CA ILE A 410 8.64 11.57 17.77
C ILE A 410 7.39 10.97 17.12
N GLY A 411 7.48 10.55 15.86
CA GLY A 411 6.38 9.94 15.15
C GLY A 411 5.90 8.65 15.80
N GLY A 412 6.84 7.79 16.26
CA GLY A 412 6.52 6.59 17.01
C GLY A 412 5.81 6.89 18.33
N LEU A 413 6.25 7.90 19.09
CA LEU A 413 5.56 8.36 20.31
C LEU A 413 4.15 8.92 20.00
N LEU A 414 3.98 9.63 18.89
CA LEU A 414 2.66 10.08 18.45
C LEU A 414 1.75 8.90 18.09
N VAL A 415 2.29 7.85 17.46
CA VAL A 415 1.55 6.61 17.18
C VAL A 415 1.18 5.87 18.47
N VAL A 416 2.07 5.80 19.48
CA VAL A 416 1.74 5.30 20.83
C VAL A 416 0.59 6.10 21.42
N THR A 417 0.66 7.42 21.33
CA THR A 417 -0.38 8.33 21.84
C THR A 417 -1.73 8.07 21.17
N VAL A 418 -1.77 7.79 19.87
CA VAL A 418 -2.98 7.37 19.16
C VAL A 418 -3.57 6.10 19.79
N GLY A 419 -2.76 5.10 20.07
CA GLY A 419 -3.20 3.89 20.78
C GLY A 419 -3.74 4.19 22.19
N MET A 420 -3.03 5.03 22.96
CA MET A 420 -3.45 5.43 24.31
C MET A 420 -4.75 6.24 24.32
N ILE A 421 -4.92 7.14 23.36
CA ILE A 421 -6.19 7.89 23.18
C ILE A 421 -7.33 6.92 22.87
N GLY A 422 -7.10 5.95 21.99
CA GLY A 422 -8.07 4.91 21.68
C GLY A 422 -8.51 4.12 22.92
N PHE A 423 -7.57 3.82 23.82
CA PHE A 423 -7.87 3.16 25.09
C PHE A 423 -8.62 4.06 26.06
N SER A 424 -8.29 5.36 26.11
CA SER A 424 -8.85 6.33 27.05
C SER A 424 -10.28 6.76 26.69
N ILE A 425 -10.66 6.69 25.41
CA ILE A 425 -12.00 7.10 24.94
C ILE A 425 -12.95 5.89 24.97
N PRO A 426 -13.97 5.89 25.89
CA PRO A 426 -14.91 4.76 26.03
C PRO A 426 -15.65 4.42 24.72
N GLN A 427 -15.99 5.42 23.91
CA GLN A 427 -16.68 5.24 22.63
C GLN A 427 -15.89 4.42 21.63
N ILE A 428 -14.55 4.45 21.71
CA ILE A 428 -13.65 3.69 20.86
C ILE A 428 -13.36 2.32 21.47
N ARG A 429 -12.97 2.31 22.75
CA ARG A 429 -12.63 1.08 23.46
C ARG A 429 -13.79 0.09 23.54
N ASN A 430 -15.00 0.58 23.75
CA ASN A 430 -16.20 -0.22 23.91
C ASN A 430 -17.13 -0.16 22.68
N VAL A 431 -16.60 0.13 21.50
CA VAL A 431 -17.38 0.26 20.25
C VAL A 431 -18.25 -0.97 19.97
N GLU A 432 -17.78 -2.16 20.34
CA GLU A 432 -18.49 -3.44 20.13
C GLU A 432 -19.71 -3.59 21.06
N GLU A 433 -19.67 -2.96 22.23
CA GLU A 433 -20.79 -2.95 23.21
C GLU A 433 -21.77 -1.82 22.92
N ILE A 434 -21.28 -0.66 22.46
CA ILE A 434 -22.09 0.53 22.18
C ILE A 434 -22.89 0.37 20.89
N LEU A 435 -22.26 -0.23 19.86
CA LEU A 435 -22.91 -0.49 18.58
C LEU A 435 -23.23 -1.98 18.49
N PRO A 436 -24.52 -2.38 18.45
CA PRO A 436 -24.88 -3.77 18.21
C PRO A 436 -24.41 -4.24 16.83
N ASP A 437 -24.20 -5.54 16.67
CA ASP A 437 -23.91 -6.14 15.38
C ASP A 437 -25.14 -6.01 14.46
N HIS A 438 -24.89 -5.88 13.15
CA HIS A 438 -26.00 -5.70 12.19
C HIS A 438 -27.02 -6.84 12.23
N ASP A 439 -26.59 -8.08 12.54
CA ASP A 439 -27.47 -9.25 12.71
C ASP A 439 -28.42 -9.13 13.92
N GLN A 440 -27.99 -8.43 14.97
CA GLN A 440 -28.81 -8.18 16.16
C GLN A 440 -29.87 -7.11 15.89
N LEU A 441 -29.53 -6.08 15.11
CA LEU A 441 -30.47 -5.05 14.67
C LEU A 441 -31.54 -5.63 13.74
N ALA A 442 -31.17 -6.49 12.81
CA ALA A 442 -32.11 -7.18 11.91
C ALA A 442 -33.10 -8.09 12.64
N LYS A 443 -32.71 -8.67 13.80
CA LYS A 443 -33.60 -9.47 14.65
C LYS A 443 -34.52 -8.62 15.54
N ALA A 444 -34.10 -7.39 15.88
CA ALA A 444 -34.86 -6.48 16.72
C ALA A 444 -35.94 -5.70 15.96
N GLU A 445 -35.77 -5.50 14.67
CA GLU A 445 -36.78 -4.94 13.75
C GLU A 445 -37.13 -5.98 12.68
N PRO A 446 -38.01 -6.93 12.95
CA PRO A 446 -38.51 -7.81 11.89
C PRO A 446 -39.22 -6.94 10.85
N ILE A 447 -38.80 -7.06 9.59
CA ILE A 447 -39.51 -6.45 8.46
C ILE A 447 -40.99 -6.87 8.56
N PRO A 448 -41.96 -5.94 8.61
CA PRO A 448 -43.38 -6.33 8.63
C PRO A 448 -43.63 -7.20 7.39
N ASP A 449 -44.12 -8.42 7.62
CA ASP A 449 -44.64 -9.30 6.58
C ASP A 449 -45.75 -8.57 5.79
N GLY A 450 -45.41 -7.94 4.68
CA GLY A 450 -46.40 -7.18 3.92
C GLY A 450 -45.89 -6.32 2.77
N ALA A 451 -44.57 -6.27 2.51
CA ALA A 451 -44.02 -5.47 1.42
C ALA A 451 -43.54 -6.32 0.20
N ALA A 452 -44.10 -7.50 0.03
CA ALA A 452 -43.96 -8.33 -1.15
C ALA A 452 -45.33 -8.47 -1.86
N SER A 453 -45.75 -7.43 -2.58
CA SER A 453 -46.81 -7.52 -3.57
C SER A 453 -46.55 -6.51 -4.67
#